data_5e5073473ee63aea41986deff4cd04a3
#
_entry.id   5e5073473ee63aea41986deff4cd04a3
#
_cell.length_a   1.000
_cell.length_b   1.000
_cell.length_c   1.000
_cell.angle_alpha   90.00
_cell.angle_beta   90.00
_cell.angle_gamma   90.00
#
_symmetry.space_group_name_H-M   'P 1'
#
loop_
_entity.id
_entity.type
_entity.pdbx_description
1 polymer ?
#
loop_
_entity_poly.entity_id
_entity_poly.type
_entity_poly.pdbx_seq_one_letter_code
_entity_poly.pdbx_strand_id
1 'polypeptide(L)'
;MAPNPQAPDRNLAMELVRVTEAAAMAAGRWMGRGDKEGADGAAVEAMRVVLSTVSMDGVVVIGEGEKDHAPMLYNGERIGDGTPPMTDIAVDPIDGTTLTSLGRGGALAVIAVSERGTMFNPGPCVYMEKLAVGPKARGAIDIRRSPTENIEEVAKALGKSVRDITAVILDRPRHHELIQEVRASGARIRLITDGDVAGAISTAWPESGVDILVGTGGTPEGVIAAAALKSMGGEMLGRLWPRDEEERTAAIEAGYDLDAVLTTDDLVKGDNCFFAATGITDGELLQGVRYHDFGATTQSLVMRSRSGTVRFVSARHPLDKLREFSQIEFG
;
A
#
# COMPACT_ATOMS: atom_id res chain seq x y z
N MET A 1 25.20 25.88 11.45
CA MET A 1 25.19 25.05 12.67
C MET A 1 24.98 23.61 12.22
N ALA A 2 25.88 22.70 12.55
CA ALA A 2 25.62 21.27 12.27
C ALA A 2 24.37 20.83 13.06
N PRO A 3 23.46 20.03 12.47
CA PRO A 3 22.27 19.53 13.18
C PRO A 3 22.72 18.74 14.41
N ASN A 4 22.06 18.98 15.55
CA ASN A 4 22.29 18.21 16.75
C ASN A 4 21.91 16.73 16.45
N PRO A 5 22.84 15.76 16.51
CA PRO A 5 22.55 14.36 16.20
C PRO A 5 21.54 13.69 17.15
N GLN A 6 21.18 14.35 18.24
CA GLN A 6 20.14 13.92 19.17
C GLN A 6 18.79 14.64 18.97
N ALA A 7 18.72 15.62 18.04
CA ALA A 7 17.45 16.27 17.75
C ALA A 7 16.51 15.31 17.00
N PRO A 8 15.21 15.29 17.33
CA PRO A 8 14.24 14.53 16.56
C PRO A 8 14.25 14.97 15.09
N ASP A 9 14.29 14.00 14.17
CA ASP A 9 14.18 14.29 12.76
C ASP A 9 12.82 14.89 12.44
N ARG A 10 12.75 15.59 11.29
CA ARG A 10 11.49 16.02 10.71
C ARG A 10 10.57 14.81 10.46
N ASN A 11 9.30 14.95 10.83
CA ASN A 11 8.29 13.93 10.70
C ASN A 11 7.25 14.35 9.65
N LEU A 12 7.26 13.69 8.48
CA LEU A 12 6.33 13.96 7.37
C LEU A 12 4.94 13.36 7.59
N ALA A 13 4.72 12.58 8.66
CA ALA A 13 3.52 11.76 8.84
C ALA A 13 2.21 12.52 8.60
N MET A 14 2.05 13.72 9.19
CA MET A 14 0.80 14.48 9.05
C MET A 14 0.65 15.12 7.67
N GLU A 15 1.75 15.46 7.00
CA GLU A 15 1.70 15.93 5.63
C GLU A 15 1.20 14.83 4.70
N LEU A 16 1.66 13.58 4.89
CA LEU A 16 1.24 12.43 4.09
C LEU A 16 -0.23 12.05 4.38
N VAL A 17 -0.71 12.22 5.61
CA VAL A 17 -2.14 12.06 5.94
C VAL A 17 -2.98 13.02 5.11
N ARG A 18 -2.61 14.31 5.02
CA ARG A 18 -3.33 15.29 4.20
C ARG A 18 -3.39 14.88 2.72
N VAL A 19 -2.32 14.28 2.22
CA VAL A 19 -2.25 13.78 0.84
C VAL A 19 -3.26 12.66 0.60
N THR A 20 -3.28 11.65 1.48
CA THR A 20 -4.23 10.53 1.35
C THR A 20 -5.68 10.92 1.67
N GLU A 21 -5.91 11.88 2.57
CA GLU A 21 -7.24 12.45 2.84
C GLU A 21 -7.82 13.14 1.59
N ALA A 22 -7.01 13.91 0.87
CA ALA A 22 -7.44 14.60 -0.34
C ALA A 22 -7.87 13.59 -1.43
N ALA A 23 -7.04 12.58 -1.70
CA ALA A 23 -7.36 11.52 -2.64
C ALA A 23 -8.63 10.75 -2.22
N ALA A 24 -8.72 10.34 -0.96
CA ALA A 24 -9.87 9.61 -0.45
C ALA A 24 -11.18 10.41 -0.54
N MET A 25 -11.16 11.71 -0.21
CA MET A 25 -12.33 12.57 -0.35
C MET A 25 -12.72 12.78 -1.81
N ALA A 26 -11.78 12.88 -2.74
CA ALA A 26 -12.09 12.98 -4.16
C ALA A 26 -12.68 11.66 -4.71
N ALA A 27 -12.02 10.53 -4.43
CA ALA A 27 -12.46 9.19 -4.84
C ALA A 27 -13.83 8.82 -4.24
N GLY A 28 -14.07 9.17 -2.98
CA GLY A 28 -15.30 8.84 -2.27
C GLY A 28 -16.57 9.40 -2.93
N ARG A 29 -16.46 10.49 -3.71
CA ARG A 29 -17.57 11.03 -4.52
C ARG A 29 -17.98 10.11 -5.67
N TRP A 30 -17.10 9.22 -6.07
CA TRP A 30 -17.33 8.27 -7.17
C TRP A 30 -17.79 6.89 -6.67
N MET A 31 -17.88 6.68 -5.37
CA MET A 31 -18.29 5.42 -4.79
C MET A 31 -19.64 4.94 -5.33
N GLY A 32 -19.67 3.71 -5.89
CA GLY A 32 -20.88 3.07 -6.40
C GLY A 32 -21.40 3.63 -7.73
N ARG A 33 -20.62 4.47 -8.43
CA ARG A 33 -21.05 5.05 -9.71
C ARG A 33 -20.68 4.21 -10.94
N GLY A 34 -19.91 3.13 -10.77
CA GLY A 34 -19.50 2.25 -11.87
C GLY A 34 -18.39 2.83 -12.76
N ASP A 35 -17.93 4.03 -12.51
CA ASP A 35 -16.91 4.73 -13.27
C ASP A 35 -15.56 4.66 -12.55
N LYS A 36 -14.69 3.77 -13.02
CA LYS A 36 -13.35 3.56 -12.46
C LYS A 36 -12.40 4.68 -12.85
N GLU A 37 -12.41 5.07 -14.12
CA GLU A 37 -11.50 6.06 -14.66
C GLU A 37 -11.75 7.44 -14.05
N GLY A 38 -13.03 7.81 -13.91
CA GLY A 38 -13.42 9.05 -13.24
C GLY A 38 -13.01 9.09 -11.77
N ALA A 39 -13.16 7.97 -11.05
CA ALA A 39 -12.73 7.87 -9.66
C ALA A 39 -11.21 8.02 -9.52
N ASP A 40 -10.47 7.31 -10.37
CA ASP A 40 -9.02 7.27 -10.38
C ASP A 40 -8.44 8.65 -10.74
N GLY A 41 -8.89 9.25 -11.83
CA GLY A 41 -8.48 10.59 -12.23
C GLY A 41 -8.72 11.65 -11.14
N ALA A 42 -9.86 11.62 -10.46
CA ALA A 42 -10.16 12.54 -9.36
C ALA A 42 -9.23 12.35 -8.16
N ALA A 43 -8.93 11.10 -7.82
CA ALA A 43 -8.01 10.77 -6.72
C ALA A 43 -6.57 11.20 -7.02
N VAL A 44 -6.08 10.90 -8.23
CA VAL A 44 -4.75 11.28 -8.72
C VAL A 44 -4.55 12.78 -8.68
N GLU A 45 -5.51 13.55 -9.23
CA GLU A 45 -5.45 15.01 -9.24
C GLU A 45 -5.39 15.59 -7.83
N ALA A 46 -6.30 15.16 -6.95
CA ALA A 46 -6.35 15.63 -5.57
C ALA A 46 -5.09 15.28 -4.79
N MET A 47 -4.57 14.05 -4.95
CA MET A 47 -3.33 13.60 -4.32
C MET A 47 -2.15 14.47 -4.78
N ARG A 48 -2.00 14.68 -6.08
CA ARG A 48 -0.90 15.43 -6.65
C ARG A 48 -0.89 16.90 -6.20
N VAL A 49 -2.05 17.55 -6.17
CA VAL A 49 -2.15 18.95 -5.72
C VAL A 49 -1.62 19.11 -4.30
N VAL A 50 -2.04 18.26 -3.37
CA VAL A 50 -1.56 18.34 -1.98
C VAL A 50 -0.10 17.91 -1.87
N LEU A 51 0.30 16.85 -2.56
CA LEU A 51 1.66 16.32 -2.53
C LEU A 51 2.69 17.35 -3.03
N SER A 52 2.33 18.18 -4.00
CA SER A 52 3.18 19.27 -4.52
C SER A 52 3.51 20.34 -3.46
N THR A 53 2.71 20.46 -2.40
CA THR A 53 2.90 21.42 -1.32
C THR A 53 3.73 20.88 -0.14
N VAL A 54 4.03 19.58 -0.14
CA VAL A 54 4.81 18.96 0.93
C VAL A 54 6.26 19.37 0.81
N SER A 55 6.84 19.83 1.92
CA SER A 55 8.25 20.22 1.93
C SER A 55 9.16 19.00 1.86
N MET A 56 9.46 18.57 0.65
CA MET A 56 10.41 17.52 0.28
C MET A 56 10.86 17.69 -1.18
N ASP A 57 12.00 17.11 -1.54
CA ASP A 57 12.42 16.85 -2.93
C ASP A 57 12.09 15.38 -3.24
N GLY A 58 10.87 15.15 -3.67
CA GLY A 58 10.34 13.80 -3.94
C GLY A 58 10.57 13.35 -5.38
N VAL A 59 10.76 12.04 -5.59
CA VAL A 59 10.66 11.38 -6.89
C VAL A 59 9.68 10.22 -6.77
N VAL A 60 8.70 10.19 -7.64
CA VAL A 60 7.75 9.07 -7.75
C VAL A 60 8.49 7.88 -8.35
N VAL A 61 8.70 6.83 -7.57
CA VAL A 61 9.28 5.54 -8.01
C VAL A 61 8.18 4.61 -8.48
N ILE A 62 7.05 4.67 -7.80
CA ILE A 62 5.82 3.91 -8.07
C ILE A 62 4.66 4.87 -8.07
N GLY A 63 3.96 4.97 -9.18
CA GLY A 63 2.83 5.89 -9.39
C GLY A 63 1.81 5.34 -10.39
N GLU A 64 0.96 6.25 -10.90
CA GLU A 64 -0.12 5.95 -11.81
C GLU A 64 0.35 5.97 -13.28
N GLY A 65 0.64 4.81 -13.81
CA GLY A 65 0.86 4.60 -15.23
C GLY A 65 2.21 5.05 -15.78
N GLU A 66 2.43 4.74 -17.05
CA GLU A 66 3.62 5.13 -17.79
C GLU A 66 3.54 6.60 -18.22
N LYS A 67 4.70 7.22 -18.34
CA LYS A 67 4.94 8.65 -18.63
C LYS A 67 4.08 9.25 -19.75
N ASP A 68 3.68 8.43 -20.72
CA ASP A 68 2.96 8.88 -21.93
C ASP A 68 1.42 8.70 -21.83
N HIS A 69 0.92 8.01 -20.78
CA HIS A 69 -0.50 7.69 -20.61
C HIS A 69 -1.14 8.29 -19.36
N ALA A 70 -0.37 8.62 -18.32
CA ALA A 70 -0.86 9.34 -17.16
C ALA A 70 -0.17 10.71 -17.07
N PRO A 71 -0.93 11.82 -17.11
CA PRO A 71 -0.33 13.16 -17.07
C PRO A 71 0.21 13.54 -15.69
N MET A 72 -0.03 12.73 -14.65
CA MET A 72 0.28 13.05 -13.26
C MET A 72 0.67 11.80 -12.47
N LEU A 73 1.56 11.98 -11.48
CA LEU A 73 2.09 10.92 -10.60
C LEU A 73 2.73 9.75 -11.37
N TYR A 74 3.36 10.04 -12.51
CA TYR A 74 4.07 9.02 -13.29
C TYR A 74 5.44 8.70 -12.71
N ASN A 75 5.95 7.51 -13.00
CA ASN A 75 7.26 7.07 -12.55
C ASN A 75 8.37 8.02 -13.04
N GLY A 76 9.13 8.59 -12.10
CA GLY A 76 10.16 9.61 -12.35
C GLY A 76 9.68 11.05 -12.20
N GLU A 77 8.40 11.32 -11.96
CA GLU A 77 7.91 12.68 -11.67
C GLU A 77 8.57 13.23 -10.40
N ARG A 78 9.05 14.47 -10.48
CA ARG A 78 9.53 15.20 -9.30
C ARG A 78 8.38 15.96 -8.67
N ILE A 79 8.21 15.82 -7.37
CA ILE A 79 7.08 16.39 -6.64
C ILE A 79 7.50 16.83 -5.23
N GLY A 80 6.71 17.70 -4.62
CA GLY A 80 7.04 18.43 -3.40
C GLY A 80 7.49 19.85 -3.73
N ASP A 81 7.91 20.61 -2.73
CA ASP A 81 8.38 21.99 -2.91
C ASP A 81 9.87 22.10 -3.30
N GLY A 82 10.54 20.96 -3.51
CA GLY A 82 11.95 20.86 -3.88
C GLY A 82 12.93 21.09 -2.72
N THR A 83 12.45 21.22 -1.50
CA THR A 83 13.31 21.35 -0.31
C THR A 83 13.62 19.98 0.30
N PRO A 84 14.75 19.82 1.05
CA PRO A 84 15.00 18.57 1.76
C PRO A 84 13.88 18.20 2.76
N PRO A 85 13.66 16.88 3.01
CA PRO A 85 14.51 15.75 2.63
C PRO A 85 14.30 15.29 1.17
N MET A 86 15.34 14.66 0.60
CA MET A 86 15.24 13.93 -0.67
C MET A 86 14.59 12.59 -0.45
N THR A 87 13.53 12.29 -1.18
CA THR A 87 12.69 11.09 -0.94
C THR A 87 12.32 10.36 -2.22
N ASP A 88 12.14 9.03 -2.07
CA ASP A 88 11.41 8.18 -3.00
C ASP A 88 9.96 8.08 -2.55
N ILE A 89 9.03 8.03 -3.50
CA ILE A 89 7.60 8.02 -3.26
C ILE A 89 6.97 6.86 -4.02
N ALA A 90 6.11 6.09 -3.34
CA ALA A 90 5.18 5.15 -3.94
C ALA A 90 3.76 5.56 -3.58
N VAL A 91 2.89 5.65 -4.56
CA VAL A 91 1.48 6.00 -4.38
C VAL A 91 0.59 4.99 -5.07
N ASP A 92 -0.57 4.79 -4.47
CA ASP A 92 -1.76 4.23 -5.11
C ASP A 92 -2.95 5.07 -4.61
N PRO A 93 -3.43 6.00 -5.43
CA PRO A 93 -4.55 6.88 -5.07
C PRO A 93 -5.83 6.14 -4.76
N ILE A 94 -6.04 4.93 -5.33
CA ILE A 94 -7.15 4.04 -5.02
C ILE A 94 -6.72 2.58 -5.02
N ASP A 95 -6.08 2.09 -3.95
CA ASP A 95 -5.93 0.64 -3.72
C ASP A 95 -7.34 0.02 -3.57
N GLY A 96 -7.80 -0.63 -4.63
CA GLY A 96 -9.16 -1.16 -4.75
C GLY A 96 -10.10 -0.29 -5.60
N THR A 97 -9.69 0.12 -6.79
CA THR A 97 -10.53 0.88 -7.75
C THR A 97 -11.84 0.18 -8.05
N THR A 98 -11.83 -1.17 -8.18
CA THR A 98 -13.06 -1.95 -8.36
C THR A 98 -14.00 -1.87 -7.16
N LEU A 99 -13.46 -1.87 -5.94
CA LEU A 99 -14.27 -1.73 -4.71
C LEU A 99 -14.97 -0.37 -4.70
N THR A 100 -14.23 0.70 -4.98
CA THR A 100 -14.77 2.06 -5.03
C THR A 100 -15.87 2.17 -6.07
N SER A 101 -15.63 1.74 -7.31
CA SER A 101 -16.61 1.88 -8.41
C SER A 101 -17.90 1.09 -8.16
N LEU A 102 -17.82 -0.06 -7.48
CA LEU A 102 -18.97 -0.90 -7.14
C LEU A 102 -19.59 -0.55 -5.77
N GLY A 103 -19.06 0.41 -5.03
CA GLY A 103 -19.52 0.75 -3.68
C GLY A 103 -19.29 -0.36 -2.66
N ARG A 104 -18.25 -1.19 -2.86
CA ARG A 104 -17.83 -2.23 -1.92
C ARG A 104 -16.83 -1.67 -0.92
N GLY A 105 -16.77 -2.30 0.24
CA GLY A 105 -15.89 -1.85 1.31
C GLY A 105 -14.43 -2.26 1.12
N GLY A 106 -13.51 -1.50 1.76
CA GLY A 106 -12.10 -1.83 1.89
C GLY A 106 -11.13 -1.08 0.98
N ALA A 107 -11.61 -0.14 0.14
CA ALA A 107 -10.75 0.68 -0.69
C ALA A 107 -10.01 1.75 0.14
N LEU A 108 -8.73 1.96 -0.16
CA LEU A 108 -7.84 2.90 0.52
C LEU A 108 -7.15 3.85 -0.49
N ALA A 109 -6.87 5.07 -0.07
CA ALA A 109 -5.84 5.89 -0.71
C ALA A 109 -4.54 5.72 0.06
N VAL A 110 -3.43 5.36 -0.59
CA VAL A 110 -2.19 5.02 0.10
C VAL A 110 -0.97 5.74 -0.48
N ILE A 111 0.00 6.02 0.39
CA ILE A 111 1.31 6.56 0.05
C ILE A 111 2.38 5.97 0.97
N ALA A 112 3.52 5.64 0.38
CA ALA A 112 4.75 5.33 1.09
C ALA A 112 5.86 6.30 0.66
N VAL A 113 6.66 6.76 1.61
CA VAL A 113 7.79 7.67 1.39
C VAL A 113 9.00 7.13 2.13
N SER A 114 10.14 7.06 1.45
CA SER A 114 11.41 6.63 2.02
C SER A 114 12.55 7.54 1.57
N GLU A 115 13.75 7.34 2.10
CA GLU A 115 14.94 8.09 1.67
C GLU A 115 15.22 7.82 0.18
N ARG A 116 15.74 8.83 -0.53
CA ARG A 116 16.05 8.71 -1.97
C ARG A 116 16.95 7.52 -2.29
N GLY A 117 16.55 6.71 -3.29
CA GLY A 117 17.27 5.54 -3.77
C GLY A 117 17.12 4.30 -2.89
N THR A 118 16.14 4.28 -1.97
CA THR A 118 15.91 3.15 -1.08
C THR A 118 14.68 2.32 -1.43
N MET A 119 13.79 2.82 -2.28
CA MET A 119 12.60 2.11 -2.70
C MET A 119 12.86 1.26 -3.94
N PHE A 120 12.40 0.02 -3.92
CA PHE A 120 12.52 -0.89 -5.04
C PHE A 120 11.71 -0.39 -6.24
N ASN A 121 12.36 -0.31 -7.39
CA ASN A 121 11.68 -0.01 -8.65
C ASN A 121 11.31 -1.33 -9.33
N PRO A 122 10.02 -1.60 -9.59
CA PRO A 122 9.57 -2.86 -10.20
C PRO A 122 9.97 -3.01 -11.68
N GLY A 123 10.39 -1.94 -12.35
CA GLY A 123 10.69 -1.97 -13.79
C GLY A 123 9.48 -2.46 -14.59
N PRO A 124 9.66 -3.37 -15.56
CA PRO A 124 8.56 -3.85 -16.39
C PRO A 124 7.66 -4.88 -15.69
N CYS A 125 8.04 -5.44 -14.52
CA CYS A 125 7.26 -6.48 -13.85
C CYS A 125 6.07 -5.90 -13.08
N VAL A 126 4.89 -5.97 -13.69
CA VAL A 126 3.64 -5.49 -13.09
C VAL A 126 3.22 -6.32 -11.87
N TYR A 127 3.52 -7.63 -11.85
CA TYR A 127 3.14 -8.53 -10.77
C TYR A 127 4.34 -9.15 -10.04
N MET A 128 4.08 -9.54 -8.78
CA MET A 128 4.98 -10.35 -7.97
C MET A 128 4.19 -11.38 -7.16
N GLU A 129 4.80 -12.52 -6.89
CA GLU A 129 4.36 -13.41 -5.83
C GLU A 129 4.66 -12.75 -4.48
N LYS A 130 3.76 -12.89 -3.53
CA LYS A 130 3.84 -12.23 -2.21
C LYS A 130 3.53 -13.20 -1.09
N LEU A 131 4.35 -13.16 -0.06
CA LEU A 131 4.04 -13.67 1.27
C LEU A 131 4.19 -12.53 2.28
N ALA A 132 3.22 -12.35 3.18
CA ALA A 132 3.35 -11.38 4.25
C ALA A 132 2.82 -11.92 5.57
N VAL A 133 3.51 -11.57 6.66
CA VAL A 133 3.16 -11.97 8.02
C VAL A 133 3.42 -10.85 9.02
N GLY A 134 2.73 -10.91 10.14
CA GLY A 134 2.97 -10.00 11.25
C GLY A 134 4.27 -10.32 12.03
N PRO A 135 4.64 -9.45 12.99
CA PRO A 135 5.93 -9.51 13.68
C PRO A 135 6.17 -10.83 14.44
N LYS A 136 5.11 -11.49 14.93
CA LYS A 136 5.24 -12.76 15.67
C LYS A 136 5.60 -13.95 14.79
N ALA A 137 5.32 -13.87 13.48
CA ALA A 137 5.65 -14.92 12.52
C ALA A 137 6.81 -14.53 11.60
N ARG A 138 7.51 -13.43 11.88
CA ARG A 138 8.70 -13.00 11.14
C ARG A 138 9.76 -14.11 11.15
N GLY A 139 10.33 -14.42 9.97
CA GLY A 139 11.29 -15.50 9.76
C GLY A 139 10.67 -16.90 9.62
N ALA A 140 9.34 -17.02 9.69
CA ALA A 140 8.66 -18.32 9.53
C ALA A 140 8.32 -18.62 8.06
N ILE A 141 8.26 -17.61 7.18
CA ILE A 141 7.88 -17.76 5.78
C ILE A 141 9.08 -17.92 4.85
N ASP A 142 8.89 -18.69 3.79
CA ASP A 142 9.83 -18.83 2.67
C ASP A 142 9.03 -18.98 1.36
N ILE A 143 9.22 -18.07 0.42
CA ILE A 143 8.49 -18.05 -0.85
C ILE A 143 8.78 -19.26 -1.76
N ARG A 144 9.83 -20.03 -1.45
CA ARG A 144 10.19 -21.27 -2.15
C ARG A 144 9.44 -22.50 -1.66
N ARG A 145 8.80 -22.40 -0.48
CA ARG A 145 7.96 -23.46 0.10
C ARG A 145 6.55 -23.39 -0.47
N SER A 146 5.86 -24.53 -0.42
CA SER A 146 4.43 -24.57 -0.74
C SER A 146 3.61 -23.69 0.21
N PRO A 147 2.42 -23.24 -0.20
CA PRO A 147 1.47 -22.56 0.68
C PRO A 147 1.16 -23.32 1.95
N THR A 148 0.99 -24.64 1.88
CA THR A 148 0.74 -25.51 3.04
C THR A 148 1.89 -25.47 4.03
N GLU A 149 3.15 -25.62 3.58
CA GLU A 149 4.33 -25.57 4.44
C GLU A 149 4.47 -24.21 5.12
N ASN A 150 4.22 -23.11 4.39
CA ASN A 150 4.25 -21.76 4.98
C ASN A 150 3.18 -21.59 6.06
N ILE A 151 1.97 -22.08 5.84
CA ILE A 151 0.87 -22.04 6.81
C ILE A 151 1.23 -22.84 8.07
N GLU A 152 1.84 -24.02 7.93
CA GLU A 152 2.28 -24.84 9.06
C GLU A 152 3.38 -24.13 9.88
N GLU A 153 4.36 -23.51 9.24
CA GLU A 153 5.40 -22.76 9.93
C GLU A 153 4.87 -21.51 10.63
N VAL A 154 3.94 -20.77 9.99
CA VAL A 154 3.25 -19.65 10.62
C VAL A 154 2.41 -20.12 11.82
N ALA A 155 1.72 -21.24 11.72
CA ALA A 155 0.96 -21.82 12.83
C ALA A 155 1.86 -22.14 14.01
N LYS A 156 3.02 -22.76 13.78
CA LYS A 156 4.04 -23.04 14.81
C LYS A 156 4.55 -21.76 15.46
N ALA A 157 4.92 -20.75 14.64
CA ALA A 157 5.43 -19.48 15.14
C ALA A 157 4.42 -18.72 16.01
N LEU A 158 3.13 -18.82 15.67
CA LEU A 158 2.03 -18.19 16.41
C LEU A 158 1.51 -19.05 17.59
N GLY A 159 1.95 -20.31 17.73
CA GLY A 159 1.41 -21.25 18.72
C GLY A 159 -0.07 -21.59 18.46
N LYS A 160 -0.50 -21.58 17.20
CA LYS A 160 -1.87 -21.89 16.77
C LYS A 160 -1.97 -23.28 16.11
N SER A 161 -3.17 -23.84 16.07
CA SER A 161 -3.48 -24.93 15.14
C SER A 161 -3.57 -24.37 13.72
N VAL A 162 -3.22 -25.17 12.70
CA VAL A 162 -3.43 -24.80 11.28
C VAL A 162 -4.88 -24.38 11.00
N ARG A 163 -5.84 -25.02 11.66
CA ARG A 163 -7.29 -24.71 11.54
C ARG A 163 -7.65 -23.31 12.06
N ASP A 164 -6.80 -22.71 12.86
CA ASP A 164 -6.97 -21.37 13.42
C ASP A 164 -6.20 -20.30 12.64
N ILE A 165 -5.40 -20.70 11.66
CA ILE A 165 -4.73 -19.78 10.73
C ILE A 165 -5.73 -19.26 9.71
N THR A 166 -5.68 -17.94 9.47
CA THR A 166 -6.45 -17.27 8.41
C THR A 166 -5.50 -16.70 7.38
N ALA A 167 -5.58 -17.24 6.16
CA ALA A 167 -4.86 -16.71 5.01
C ALA A 167 -5.75 -15.69 4.26
N VAL A 168 -5.22 -14.51 3.92
CA VAL A 168 -5.86 -13.60 2.99
C VAL A 168 -5.30 -13.81 1.59
N ILE A 169 -6.20 -13.93 0.61
CA ILE A 169 -5.88 -14.26 -0.79
C ILE A 169 -6.75 -13.41 -1.71
N LEU A 170 -6.17 -12.85 -2.77
CA LEU A 170 -6.92 -12.21 -3.85
C LEU A 170 -7.77 -13.24 -4.60
N ASP A 171 -9.06 -12.98 -4.71
CA ASP A 171 -9.99 -13.81 -5.50
C ASP A 171 -9.79 -13.52 -6.99
N ARG A 172 -8.86 -14.23 -7.59
CA ARG A 172 -8.49 -14.13 -9.00
C ARG A 172 -8.37 -15.53 -9.61
N PRO A 173 -8.69 -15.71 -10.89
CA PRO A 173 -8.59 -17.02 -11.56
C PRO A 173 -7.22 -17.69 -11.41
N ARG A 174 -6.12 -16.90 -11.41
CA ARG A 174 -4.75 -17.39 -11.21
C ARG A 174 -4.51 -18.01 -9.84
N HIS A 175 -5.36 -17.76 -8.86
CA HIS A 175 -5.24 -18.31 -7.50
C HIS A 175 -6.12 -19.52 -7.22
N HIS A 176 -6.77 -20.07 -8.26
CA HIS A 176 -7.70 -21.21 -8.07
C HIS A 176 -7.01 -22.41 -7.38
N GLU A 177 -5.84 -22.81 -7.86
CA GLU A 177 -5.06 -23.91 -7.27
C GLU A 177 -4.55 -23.57 -5.87
N LEU A 178 -4.02 -22.37 -5.67
CA LEU A 178 -3.61 -21.85 -4.36
C LEU A 178 -4.76 -21.92 -3.34
N ILE A 179 -5.94 -21.47 -3.71
CA ILE A 179 -7.13 -21.49 -2.84
C ILE A 179 -7.51 -22.92 -2.47
N GLN A 180 -7.45 -23.87 -3.43
CA GLN A 180 -7.72 -25.27 -3.16
C GLN A 180 -6.67 -25.86 -2.21
N GLU A 181 -5.39 -25.60 -2.42
CA GLU A 181 -4.32 -26.08 -1.56
C GLU A 181 -4.46 -25.55 -0.12
N VAL A 182 -4.68 -24.25 0.05
CA VAL A 182 -4.88 -23.66 1.38
C VAL A 182 -6.11 -24.25 2.08
N ARG A 183 -7.21 -24.51 1.37
CA ARG A 183 -8.38 -25.22 1.93
C ARG A 183 -8.06 -26.64 2.35
N ALA A 184 -7.28 -27.35 1.53
CA ALA A 184 -6.87 -28.72 1.82
C ALA A 184 -5.96 -28.82 3.06
N SER A 185 -5.15 -27.81 3.36
CA SER A 185 -4.35 -27.73 4.61
C SER A 185 -5.22 -27.61 5.87
N GLY A 186 -6.48 -27.23 5.71
CA GLY A 186 -7.44 -27.00 6.80
C GLY A 186 -7.43 -25.58 7.37
N ALA A 187 -6.62 -24.66 6.83
CA ALA A 187 -6.62 -23.25 7.21
C ALA A 187 -7.87 -22.52 6.70
N ARG A 188 -8.20 -21.41 7.33
CA ARG A 188 -9.28 -20.51 6.91
C ARG A 188 -8.77 -19.56 5.82
N ILE A 189 -9.65 -19.17 4.92
CA ILE A 189 -9.34 -18.20 3.88
C ILE A 189 -10.29 -17.02 4.01
N ARG A 190 -9.69 -15.82 3.92
CA ARG A 190 -10.39 -14.58 3.63
C ARG A 190 -10.10 -14.20 2.18
N LEU A 191 -11.10 -14.33 1.31
CA LEU A 191 -10.99 -13.88 -0.07
C LEU A 191 -11.27 -12.40 -0.15
N ILE A 192 -10.36 -11.66 -0.79
CA ILE A 192 -10.51 -10.23 -1.10
C ILE A 192 -10.59 -10.07 -2.62
N THR A 193 -11.48 -9.23 -3.09
CA THR A 193 -11.67 -9.04 -4.53
C THR A 193 -10.72 -8.00 -5.12
N ASP A 194 -10.15 -7.12 -4.29
CA ASP A 194 -9.22 -6.07 -4.68
C ASP A 194 -8.54 -5.50 -3.43
N GLY A 195 -7.47 -4.68 -3.56
CA GLY A 195 -6.86 -3.97 -2.44
C GLY A 195 -5.98 -4.86 -1.55
N ASP A 196 -4.84 -5.35 -2.07
CA ASP A 196 -3.99 -6.26 -1.28
C ASP A 196 -3.03 -5.55 -0.31
N VAL A 197 -2.90 -4.23 -0.37
CA VAL A 197 -2.18 -3.44 0.65
C VAL A 197 -2.86 -3.57 2.01
N ALA A 198 -4.19 -3.40 2.06
CA ALA A 198 -4.96 -3.62 3.29
C ALA A 198 -4.83 -5.06 3.79
N GLY A 199 -4.84 -6.04 2.88
CA GLY A 199 -4.65 -7.46 3.19
C GLY A 199 -3.29 -7.73 3.83
N ALA A 200 -2.21 -7.14 3.33
CA ALA A 200 -0.88 -7.27 3.89
C ALA A 200 -0.77 -6.63 5.28
N ILE A 201 -1.28 -5.41 5.46
CA ILE A 201 -1.29 -4.72 6.76
C ILE A 201 -2.07 -5.53 7.80
N SER A 202 -3.17 -6.17 7.39
CA SER A 202 -4.00 -6.99 8.29
C SER A 202 -3.21 -8.13 8.93
N THR A 203 -2.17 -8.67 8.30
CA THR A 203 -1.32 -9.73 8.89
C THR A 203 -0.55 -9.27 10.13
N ALA A 204 -0.23 -7.98 10.19
CA ALA A 204 0.48 -7.35 11.30
C ALA A 204 -0.45 -6.61 12.27
N TRP A 205 -1.78 -6.63 12.00
CA TRP A 205 -2.79 -5.98 12.84
C TRP A 205 -3.46 -7.00 13.77
N PRO A 206 -3.24 -6.95 15.09
CA PRO A 206 -3.67 -8.00 16.01
C PRO A 206 -5.17 -8.29 15.99
N GLU A 207 -5.99 -7.27 15.76
CA GLU A 207 -7.46 -7.35 15.79
C GLU A 207 -8.07 -7.84 14.46
N SER A 208 -7.28 -7.95 13.39
CA SER A 208 -7.76 -8.34 12.06
C SER A 208 -8.20 -9.80 11.96
N GLY A 209 -7.58 -10.65 12.79
CA GLY A 209 -7.74 -12.10 12.70
C GLY A 209 -7.11 -12.72 11.45
N VAL A 210 -6.26 -11.99 10.72
CA VAL A 210 -5.47 -12.49 9.56
C VAL A 210 -4.05 -12.80 10.02
N ASP A 211 -3.51 -13.94 9.60
CA ASP A 211 -2.20 -14.41 10.01
C ASP A 211 -1.16 -14.38 8.89
N ILE A 212 -1.58 -14.59 7.64
CA ILE A 212 -0.71 -14.62 6.47
C ILE A 212 -1.43 -14.08 5.23
N LEU A 213 -0.72 -13.30 4.40
CA LEU A 213 -1.11 -13.02 3.02
C LEU A 213 -0.30 -13.93 2.11
N VAL A 214 -0.96 -14.55 1.14
CA VAL A 214 -0.31 -15.39 0.13
C VAL A 214 -0.96 -15.22 -1.25
N GLY A 215 -0.15 -15.07 -2.29
CA GLY A 215 -0.63 -15.01 -3.66
C GLY A 215 0.19 -14.09 -4.55
N THR A 216 -0.30 -13.86 -5.76
CA THR A 216 0.31 -12.98 -6.77
C THR A 216 -0.55 -11.72 -6.92
N GLY A 217 0.05 -10.56 -6.72
CA GLY A 217 -0.59 -9.25 -6.86
C GLY A 217 0.35 -8.24 -7.49
N GLY A 218 -0.06 -6.97 -7.57
CA GLY A 218 0.76 -5.92 -8.17
C GLY A 218 2.08 -5.71 -7.42
N THR A 219 3.16 -5.56 -8.16
CA THR A 219 4.48 -5.26 -7.58
C THR A 219 4.48 -3.89 -6.88
N PRO A 220 3.86 -2.85 -7.46
CA PRO A 220 3.70 -1.54 -6.80
C PRO A 220 3.10 -1.65 -5.40
N GLU A 221 1.96 -2.32 -5.28
CA GLU A 221 1.26 -2.52 -4.01
C GLU A 221 2.10 -3.35 -3.02
N GLY A 222 2.94 -4.28 -3.53
CA GLY A 222 3.89 -5.03 -2.74
C GLY A 222 4.93 -4.13 -2.07
N VAL A 223 5.49 -3.16 -2.78
CA VAL A 223 6.47 -2.21 -2.23
C VAL A 223 5.81 -1.29 -1.20
N ILE A 224 4.61 -0.78 -1.49
CA ILE A 224 3.83 0.04 -0.56
C ILE A 224 3.52 -0.75 0.73
N ALA A 225 3.07 -2.00 0.58
CA ALA A 225 2.79 -2.89 1.72
C ALA A 225 4.05 -3.20 2.54
N ALA A 226 5.21 -3.38 1.89
CA ALA A 226 6.49 -3.59 2.58
C ALA A 226 6.87 -2.41 3.48
N ALA A 227 6.62 -1.16 3.06
CA ALA A 227 6.85 0.03 3.89
C ALA A 227 5.97 0.04 5.14
N ALA A 228 4.70 -0.36 5.02
CA ALA A 228 3.79 -0.50 6.14
C ALA A 228 4.24 -1.61 7.10
N LEU A 229 4.52 -2.80 6.57
CA LEU A 229 4.97 -3.95 7.37
C LEU A 229 6.30 -3.68 8.08
N LYS A 230 7.25 -3.01 7.41
CA LYS A 230 8.49 -2.55 8.03
C LYS A 230 8.23 -1.67 9.24
N SER A 231 7.25 -0.78 9.15
CA SER A 231 6.86 0.11 10.26
C SER A 231 6.21 -0.63 11.43
N MET A 232 5.60 -1.79 11.17
CA MET A 232 4.92 -2.63 12.15
C MET A 232 5.78 -3.80 12.65
N GLY A 233 7.01 -3.97 12.13
CA GLY A 233 7.91 -5.07 12.46
C GLY A 233 7.53 -6.40 11.81
N GLY A 234 6.59 -6.40 10.86
CA GLY A 234 6.20 -7.56 10.06
C GLY A 234 7.26 -7.92 9.01
N GLU A 235 6.95 -8.91 8.20
CA GLU A 235 7.80 -9.37 7.10
C GLU A 235 7.00 -9.54 5.82
N MET A 236 7.64 -9.17 4.71
CA MET A 236 7.17 -9.47 3.38
C MET A 236 8.28 -10.08 2.55
N LEU A 237 7.94 -11.14 1.83
CA LEU A 237 8.77 -11.72 0.79
C LEU A 237 8.07 -11.55 -0.55
N GLY A 238 8.83 -11.19 -1.57
CA GLY A 238 8.36 -11.03 -2.94
C GLY A 238 9.25 -11.77 -3.93
N ARG A 239 8.68 -12.20 -5.06
CA ARG A 239 9.41 -12.68 -6.23
C ARG A 239 8.70 -12.17 -7.47
N LEU A 240 9.43 -11.53 -8.38
CA LEU A 240 8.87 -10.98 -9.61
C LEU A 240 8.19 -12.07 -10.44
N TRP A 241 7.00 -11.77 -10.94
CA TRP A 241 6.18 -12.71 -11.70
C TRP A 241 5.73 -12.07 -13.02
N PRO A 242 6.53 -12.23 -14.11
CA PRO A 242 6.17 -11.72 -15.43
C PRO A 242 4.88 -12.37 -15.94
N ARG A 243 3.99 -11.58 -16.54
CA ARG A 243 2.70 -12.06 -17.07
C ARG A 243 2.84 -12.91 -18.33
N ASP A 244 3.86 -12.59 -19.12
CA ASP A 244 4.13 -13.19 -20.42
C ASP A 244 5.64 -13.17 -20.75
N GLU A 245 6.00 -13.69 -21.93
CA GLU A 245 7.39 -13.78 -22.35
C GLU A 245 7.98 -12.43 -22.75
N GLU A 246 7.15 -11.46 -23.16
CA GLU A 246 7.59 -10.10 -23.48
C GLU A 246 8.05 -9.38 -22.20
N GLU A 247 7.22 -9.41 -21.16
CA GLU A 247 7.56 -8.84 -19.85
C GLU A 247 8.76 -9.53 -19.22
N ARG A 248 8.86 -10.88 -19.37
CA ARG A 248 10.00 -11.66 -18.92
C ARG A 248 11.29 -11.20 -19.60
N THR A 249 11.27 -11.08 -20.92
CA THR A 249 12.43 -10.65 -21.70
C THR A 249 12.86 -9.25 -21.32
N ALA A 250 11.90 -8.32 -21.24
CA ALA A 250 12.16 -6.93 -20.85
C ALA A 250 12.78 -6.84 -19.44
N ALA A 251 12.32 -7.66 -18.50
CA ALA A 251 12.86 -7.68 -17.14
C ALA A 251 14.31 -8.19 -17.12
N ILE A 252 14.61 -9.26 -17.85
CA ILE A 252 15.98 -9.81 -17.95
C ILE A 252 16.91 -8.80 -18.61
N GLU A 253 16.49 -8.16 -19.71
CA GLU A 253 17.26 -7.13 -20.40
C GLU A 253 17.52 -5.89 -19.54
N ALA A 254 16.57 -5.55 -18.67
CA ALA A 254 16.72 -4.49 -17.68
C ALA A 254 17.58 -4.90 -16.45
N GLY A 255 18.04 -6.15 -16.40
CA GLY A 255 18.96 -6.66 -15.36
C GLY A 255 18.27 -7.17 -14.10
N TYR A 256 16.97 -7.46 -14.15
CA TYR A 256 16.26 -8.06 -13.01
C TYR A 256 16.54 -9.58 -12.92
N ASP A 257 16.79 -10.04 -11.70
CA ASP A 257 16.82 -11.46 -11.36
C ASP A 257 15.43 -11.92 -10.96
N LEU A 258 14.78 -12.70 -11.81
CA LEU A 258 13.41 -13.19 -11.61
C LEU A 258 13.31 -14.31 -10.56
N ASP A 259 14.43 -14.94 -10.21
CA ASP A 259 14.50 -15.98 -9.18
C ASP A 259 14.86 -15.40 -7.80
N ALA A 260 15.24 -14.13 -7.74
CA ALA A 260 15.59 -13.46 -6.51
C ALA A 260 14.38 -13.37 -5.57
N VAL A 261 14.62 -13.70 -4.30
CA VAL A 261 13.65 -13.44 -3.23
C VAL A 261 13.91 -12.05 -2.68
N LEU A 262 12.95 -11.16 -2.86
CA LEU A 262 12.97 -9.80 -2.36
C LEU A 262 12.41 -9.79 -0.93
N THR A 263 13.22 -9.39 0.01
CA THR A 263 12.80 -9.21 1.41
C THR A 263 12.16 -7.84 1.63
N THR A 264 11.55 -7.63 2.79
CA THR A 264 11.05 -6.30 3.20
C THR A 264 12.14 -5.22 3.06
N ASP A 265 13.40 -5.58 3.38
CA ASP A 265 14.53 -4.65 3.32
C ASP A 265 15.07 -4.46 1.89
N ASP A 266 14.83 -5.38 0.97
CA ASP A 266 15.12 -5.19 -0.46
C ASP A 266 14.05 -4.31 -1.12
N LEU A 267 12.79 -4.45 -0.71
CA LEU A 267 11.69 -3.65 -1.22
C LEU A 267 11.74 -2.20 -0.72
N VAL A 268 12.14 -1.99 0.54
CA VAL A 268 12.37 -0.66 1.13
C VAL A 268 13.62 -0.69 2.01
N LYS A 269 14.76 -0.27 1.46
CA LYS A 269 16.09 -0.43 2.09
C LYS A 269 16.31 0.45 3.32
N GLY A 270 15.84 1.67 3.34
CA GLY A 270 16.12 2.62 4.41
C GLY A 270 15.45 2.28 5.74
N ASP A 271 15.96 2.84 6.83
CA ASP A 271 15.36 2.67 8.18
C ASP A 271 14.28 3.68 8.49
N ASN A 272 14.12 4.70 7.65
CA ASN A 272 13.23 5.82 7.88
C ASN A 272 12.22 5.96 6.76
N CYS A 273 11.28 5.04 6.69
CA CYS A 273 10.15 5.14 5.80
C CYS A 273 8.87 5.55 6.56
N PHE A 274 7.98 6.17 5.82
CA PHE A 274 6.64 6.54 6.23
C PHE A 274 5.63 5.81 5.35
N PHE A 275 4.52 5.44 5.94
CA PHE A 275 3.34 4.95 5.23
C PHE A 275 2.12 5.71 5.75
N ALA A 276 1.24 6.14 4.86
CA ALA A 276 -0.06 6.68 5.22
C ALA A 276 -1.15 6.07 4.34
N ALA A 277 -2.31 5.84 4.93
CA ALA A 277 -3.51 5.36 4.27
C ALA A 277 -4.73 6.09 4.79
N THR A 278 -5.70 6.37 3.92
CA THR A 278 -7.02 6.91 4.29
C THR A 278 -8.11 6.03 3.68
N GLY A 279 -9.11 5.67 4.47
CA GLY A 279 -10.26 4.90 3.99
C GLY A 279 -11.07 5.67 2.94
N ILE A 280 -11.27 5.08 1.75
CA ILE A 280 -12.19 5.60 0.74
C ILE A 280 -13.58 5.04 1.00
N THR A 281 -13.67 3.71 1.15
CA THR A 281 -14.89 3.00 1.50
C THR A 281 -14.73 2.31 2.86
N ASP A 282 -15.83 2.08 3.58
CA ASP A 282 -15.78 1.45 4.91
C ASP A 282 -15.09 0.08 4.83
N GLY A 283 -14.06 -0.13 5.64
CA GLY A 283 -13.28 -1.37 5.71
C GLY A 283 -13.00 -1.79 7.14
N GLU A 284 -12.42 -2.99 7.31
CA GLU A 284 -12.02 -3.48 8.64
C GLU A 284 -10.86 -2.68 9.23
N LEU A 285 -9.97 -2.16 8.39
CA LEU A 285 -8.81 -1.40 8.82
C LEU A 285 -9.17 0.06 9.10
N LEU A 286 -9.92 0.71 8.20
CA LEU A 286 -10.28 2.12 8.26
C LEU A 286 -11.74 2.32 7.84
N GLN A 287 -12.40 3.30 8.46
CA GLN A 287 -13.70 3.78 8.01
C GLN A 287 -13.50 4.62 6.73
N GLY A 288 -14.45 4.49 5.80
CA GLY A 288 -14.48 5.28 4.57
C GLY A 288 -14.88 6.74 4.81
N VAL A 289 -14.76 7.52 3.74
CA VAL A 289 -15.19 8.93 3.73
C VAL A 289 -16.69 9.01 3.92
N ARG A 290 -17.14 9.89 4.82
CA ARG A 290 -18.55 10.21 5.01
C ARG A 290 -18.78 11.69 4.78
N TYR A 291 -19.77 12.00 3.94
CA TYR A 291 -20.16 13.37 3.64
C TYR A 291 -21.34 13.77 4.49
N HIS A 292 -21.30 14.99 5.02
CA HIS A 292 -22.26 15.59 5.91
C HIS A 292 -22.61 17.00 5.42
N ASP A 293 -23.59 17.63 6.02
CA ASP A 293 -23.96 19.03 5.77
C ASP A 293 -22.84 20.03 6.04
N PHE A 294 -21.96 19.71 7.02
CA PHE A 294 -20.78 20.54 7.36
C PHE A 294 -19.55 20.23 6.50
N GLY A 295 -19.57 19.17 5.66
CA GLY A 295 -18.39 18.75 4.88
C GLY A 295 -18.18 17.24 4.85
N ALA A 296 -16.98 16.77 5.23
CA ALA A 296 -16.65 15.35 5.26
C ALA A 296 -15.93 14.91 6.53
N THR A 297 -15.95 13.61 6.81
CA THR A 297 -15.09 12.98 7.81
C THR A 297 -14.26 11.89 7.16
N THR A 298 -13.01 11.74 7.63
CA THR A 298 -12.06 10.71 7.18
C THR A 298 -11.48 9.96 8.38
N GLN A 299 -11.02 8.75 8.13
CA GLN A 299 -10.17 8.01 9.04
C GLN A 299 -8.91 7.57 8.31
N SER A 300 -7.77 7.87 8.92
CA SER A 300 -6.45 7.61 8.35
C SER A 300 -5.57 6.84 9.31
N LEU A 301 -4.63 6.12 8.74
CA LEU A 301 -3.56 5.39 9.42
C LEU A 301 -2.22 5.95 8.95
N VAL A 302 -1.32 6.28 9.87
CA VAL A 302 0.03 6.73 9.50
C VAL A 302 1.07 6.06 10.39
N MET A 303 2.15 5.64 9.76
CA MET A 303 3.24 4.89 10.40
C MET A 303 4.59 5.47 10.04
N ARG A 304 5.57 5.24 10.90
CA ARG A 304 6.98 5.53 10.65
C ARG A 304 7.84 4.36 11.13
N SER A 305 8.67 3.78 10.25
CA SER A 305 9.50 2.60 10.56
C SER A 305 10.52 2.89 11.66
N ARG A 306 11.22 4.02 11.60
CA ARG A 306 12.27 4.39 12.56
C ARG A 306 11.81 4.44 14.01
N SER A 307 10.56 4.79 14.25
CA SER A 307 10.00 4.86 15.61
C SER A 307 9.03 3.72 15.94
N GLY A 308 8.66 2.89 14.96
CA GLY A 308 7.60 1.89 15.11
C GLY A 308 6.25 2.49 15.52
N THR A 309 6.07 3.79 15.32
CA THR A 309 4.86 4.49 15.78
C THR A 309 3.78 4.39 14.75
N VAL A 310 2.62 3.90 15.18
CA VAL A 310 1.38 3.81 14.40
C VAL A 310 0.36 4.77 15.00
N ARG A 311 -0.31 5.57 14.17
CA ARG A 311 -1.35 6.52 14.60
C ARG A 311 -2.59 6.36 13.76
N PHE A 312 -3.75 6.35 14.43
CA PHE A 312 -5.03 6.58 13.79
C PHE A 312 -5.40 8.05 13.92
N VAL A 313 -5.85 8.63 12.81
CA VAL A 313 -6.25 10.03 12.74
C VAL A 313 -7.69 10.06 12.24
N SER A 314 -8.59 10.64 13.02
CA SER A 314 -9.96 10.95 12.58
C SER A 314 -10.07 12.46 12.38
N ALA A 315 -10.46 12.86 11.18
CA ALA A 315 -10.53 14.26 10.81
C ALA A 315 -11.94 14.68 10.38
N ARG A 316 -12.25 15.96 10.60
CA ARG A 316 -13.47 16.62 10.09
C ARG A 316 -13.04 17.74 9.15
N HIS A 317 -13.58 17.71 7.95
CA HIS A 317 -13.20 18.63 6.87
C HIS A 317 -14.39 19.54 6.51
N PRO A 318 -14.36 20.82 6.89
CA PRO A 318 -15.26 21.82 6.34
C PRO A 318 -14.89 22.07 4.86
N LEU A 319 -15.59 21.43 3.92
CA LEU A 319 -15.21 21.45 2.50
C LEU A 319 -15.21 22.86 1.89
N ASP A 320 -16.09 23.74 2.35
CA ASP A 320 -16.13 25.13 1.88
C ASP A 320 -14.80 25.85 2.18
N LYS A 321 -14.24 25.62 3.37
CA LYS A 321 -12.93 26.17 3.73
C LYS A 321 -11.78 25.51 2.97
N LEU A 322 -11.86 24.19 2.74
CA LEU A 322 -10.83 23.48 1.99
C LEU A 322 -10.77 23.97 0.54
N ARG A 323 -11.91 24.23 -0.11
CA ARG A 323 -11.96 24.80 -1.48
C ARG A 323 -11.24 26.13 -1.58
N GLU A 324 -11.28 26.98 -0.53
CA GLU A 324 -10.58 28.26 -0.51
C GLU A 324 -9.06 28.11 -0.54
N PHE A 325 -8.51 27.02 -0.01
CA PHE A 325 -7.07 26.82 0.17
C PHE A 325 -6.45 25.80 -0.80
N SER A 326 -7.20 24.80 -1.26
CA SER A 326 -6.63 23.63 -1.94
C SER A 326 -6.82 23.63 -3.45
N GLN A 327 -7.68 24.48 -4.02
CA GLN A 327 -8.07 24.45 -5.42
C GLN A 327 -8.64 23.08 -5.89
N ILE A 328 -8.97 22.18 -4.98
CA ILE A 328 -9.52 20.85 -5.26
C ILE A 328 -11.05 20.95 -5.25
N GLU A 329 -11.66 20.49 -6.33
CA GLU A 329 -13.12 20.34 -6.39
C GLU A 329 -13.51 19.03 -5.70
N PHE A 330 -14.04 19.10 -4.50
CA PHE A 330 -14.58 17.95 -3.76
C PHE A 330 -16.05 17.62 -4.13
N GLY A 331 -16.46 17.95 -5.33
CA GLY A 331 -17.76 17.62 -5.91
C GLY A 331 -18.89 18.53 -5.45
#